data_1ef2a78e29628051e15c17e757b3a186
#
_entry.id   1ef2a78e29628051e15c17e757b3a186
#
_cell.length_a   1.000
_cell.length_b   1.000
_cell.length_c   1.000
_cell.angle_alpha   90.00
_cell.angle_beta   90.00
_cell.angle_gamma   90.00
#
_symmetry.space_group_name_H-M   'P 1'
#
loop_
_entity.id
_entity.type
_entity.pdbx_description
1 polymer ?
#
loop_
_entity_poly.entity_id
_entity_poly.type
_entity_poly.pdbx_seq_one_letter_code
_entity_poly.pdbx_strand_id
1 'polypeptide(L)'
;MNVMIPVRPDGSVEPRLGKAPMVAVAQVNNDGHITDWHTFQVEWDRLHDEGTEGSHHARIVRFLREHDVVACVATHAGIGMQRTLAALKVPLLPATLPHARESVEHAMVSAYADTKGTEES
;
A
#
# COMPACT_ATOMS: atom_id res chain seq x y z
N MET A 1 8.50 4.68 -9.05
CA MET A 1 7.08 4.57 -8.72
C MET A 1 6.89 4.59 -7.22
N ASN A 2 5.77 5.08 -6.75
CA ASN A 2 5.47 5.19 -5.33
C ASN A 2 4.53 4.07 -4.89
N VAL A 3 4.90 3.35 -3.83
CA VAL A 3 4.17 2.20 -3.31
C VAL A 3 3.86 2.44 -1.84
N MET A 4 2.60 2.28 -1.45
CA MET A 4 2.17 2.48 -0.07
C MET A 4 2.06 1.15 0.67
N ILE A 5 2.46 1.16 1.94
CA ILE A 5 2.31 0.00 2.84
C ILE A 5 1.98 0.49 4.25
N PRO A 6 0.97 -0.11 4.91
CA PRO A 6 0.71 0.21 6.33
C PRO A 6 1.83 -0.35 7.20
N VAL A 7 2.32 0.47 8.13
CA VAL A 7 3.49 0.13 8.95
C VAL A 7 3.26 0.43 10.41
N ARG A 8 4.04 -0.24 11.26
CA ARG A 8 4.12 0.03 12.70
C ARG A 8 5.42 0.78 13.01
N PRO A 9 5.50 1.45 14.18
CA PRO A 9 6.71 2.19 14.55
C PRO A 9 8.00 1.37 14.54
N ASP A 10 7.91 0.05 14.77
CA ASP A 10 9.07 -0.84 14.76
C ASP A 10 9.50 -1.28 13.35
N GLY A 11 8.81 -0.81 12.31
CA GLY A 11 9.09 -1.18 10.92
C GLY A 11 8.38 -2.43 10.42
N SER A 12 7.58 -3.08 11.27
CA SER A 12 6.79 -4.23 10.83
C SER A 12 5.54 -3.78 10.07
N VAL A 13 4.93 -4.71 9.33
CA VAL A 13 3.71 -4.46 8.57
C VAL A 13 2.51 -4.36 9.52
N GLU A 14 1.71 -3.29 9.40
CA GLU A 14 0.40 -3.22 10.04
C GLU A 14 -0.58 -4.05 9.21
N PRO A 15 -1.26 -5.06 9.80
CA PRO A 15 -2.09 -5.98 9.01
C PRO A 15 -3.32 -5.33 8.35
N ARG A 16 -3.83 -4.22 8.88
CA ARG A 16 -5.09 -3.63 8.42
C ARG A 16 -4.85 -2.34 7.66
N LEU A 17 -5.03 -2.37 6.34
CA LEU A 17 -4.79 -1.21 5.49
C LEU A 17 -5.68 -0.02 5.86
N GLY A 18 -7.00 -0.22 5.94
CA GLY A 18 -7.95 0.87 6.16
C GLY A 18 -8.00 1.41 7.58
N LYS A 19 -7.30 0.79 8.53
CA LYS A 19 -7.26 1.18 9.94
C LYS A 19 -5.85 1.43 10.45
N ALA A 20 -4.92 1.68 9.55
CA ALA A 20 -3.53 1.89 9.94
C ALA A 20 -3.34 3.27 10.58
N PRO A 21 -2.65 3.35 11.75
CA PRO A 21 -2.27 4.65 12.30
C PRO A 21 -1.18 5.32 11.47
N MET A 22 -0.33 4.55 10.83
CA MET A 22 0.82 5.04 10.07
C MET A 22 0.99 4.22 8.79
N VAL A 23 1.38 4.89 7.73
CA VAL A 23 1.73 4.24 6.46
C VAL A 23 3.10 4.74 6.00
N ALA A 24 3.75 3.96 5.16
CA ALA A 24 4.94 4.40 4.45
C ALA A 24 4.64 4.50 2.96
N VAL A 25 5.29 5.45 2.30
CA VAL A 25 5.33 5.52 0.85
C VAL A 25 6.77 5.30 0.42
N ALA A 26 7.01 4.22 -0.29
CA ALA A 26 8.31 3.85 -0.80
C ALA A 26 8.43 4.28 -2.25
N GLN A 27 9.53 4.94 -2.59
CA GLN A 27 9.89 5.13 -3.99
C GLN A 27 10.66 3.90 -4.45
N VAL A 28 10.20 3.26 -5.52
CA VAL A 28 10.73 1.99 -5.99
C VAL A 28 11.20 2.17 -7.43
N ASN A 29 12.40 1.67 -7.73
CA ASN A 29 12.96 1.75 -9.08
C ASN A 29 12.40 0.63 -9.98
N ASN A 30 12.84 0.59 -11.23
CA ASN A 30 12.36 -0.37 -12.21
C ASN A 30 12.75 -1.82 -11.90
N ASP A 31 13.73 -2.03 -11.04
CA ASP A 31 14.15 -3.37 -10.61
C ASP A 31 13.39 -3.86 -9.38
N GLY A 32 12.51 -3.03 -8.82
CA GLY A 32 11.73 -3.38 -7.64
C GLY A 32 12.42 -3.04 -6.33
N HIS A 33 13.51 -2.27 -6.34
CA HIS A 33 14.25 -1.91 -5.14
C HIS A 33 13.86 -0.52 -4.65
N ILE A 34 13.82 -0.35 -3.32
CA ILE A 34 13.46 0.91 -2.67
C ILE A 34 14.63 1.88 -2.79
N THR A 35 14.34 3.08 -3.31
CA THR A 35 15.32 4.17 -3.40
C THR A 35 15.04 5.27 -2.40
N ASP A 36 13.82 5.35 -1.86
CA ASP A 36 13.44 6.33 -0.83
C ASP A 36 12.28 5.79 0.00
N TRP A 37 12.13 6.28 1.24
CA TRP A 37 11.14 5.77 2.18
C TRP A 37 10.68 6.88 3.13
N HIS A 38 9.38 7.21 3.08
CA HIS A 38 8.78 8.22 3.95
C HIS A 38 7.59 7.65 4.71
N THR A 39 7.49 7.96 5.98
CA THR A 39 6.36 7.54 6.82
C THR A 39 5.44 8.72 7.12
N PHE A 40 4.14 8.42 7.25
CA PHE A 40 3.10 9.40 7.49
C PHE A 40 2.18 8.92 8.60
N GLN A 41 1.90 9.80 9.57
CA GLN A 41 0.92 9.53 10.63
C GLN A 41 -0.46 9.88 10.08
N VAL A 42 -1.14 8.89 9.54
CA VAL A 42 -2.44 9.10 8.88
C VAL A 42 -3.62 8.94 9.84
N GLU A 43 -3.42 8.29 10.98
CA GLU A 43 -4.44 8.11 12.03
C GLU A 43 -5.73 7.48 11.52
N TRP A 44 -5.66 6.59 10.55
CA TRP A 44 -6.85 5.95 9.97
C TRP A 44 -7.54 5.03 10.95
N ASP A 45 -6.85 4.51 11.96
CA ASP A 45 -7.44 3.75 13.06
C ASP A 45 -8.46 4.58 13.83
N ARG A 46 -8.14 5.84 14.13
CA ARG A 46 -9.04 6.78 14.81
C ARG A 46 -10.10 7.32 13.85
N LEU A 47 -9.68 7.76 12.66
CA LEU A 47 -10.56 8.42 11.70
C LEU A 47 -11.56 7.45 11.06
N HIS A 48 -11.28 6.15 11.08
CA HIS A 48 -12.20 5.13 10.57
C HIS A 48 -13.58 5.20 11.26
N ASP A 49 -13.61 5.50 12.55
CA ASP A 49 -14.83 5.55 13.34
C ASP A 49 -15.52 6.92 13.28
N GLU A 50 -14.94 7.89 12.59
CA GLU A 50 -15.49 9.24 12.41
C GLU A 50 -16.14 9.38 11.04
N GLY A 51 -17.41 9.76 11.00
CA GLY A 51 -18.14 9.95 9.76
C GLY A 51 -18.64 8.65 9.13
N THR A 52 -18.78 8.63 7.83
CA THR A 52 -19.28 7.47 7.08
C THR A 52 -18.12 6.66 6.50
N GLU A 53 -18.42 5.41 6.13
CA GLU A 53 -17.47 4.57 5.44
C GLU A 53 -17.01 5.21 4.13
N GLY A 54 -17.93 5.82 3.38
CA GLY A 54 -17.60 6.51 2.13
C GLY A 54 -16.65 7.69 2.33
N SER A 55 -16.84 8.48 3.40
CA SER A 55 -15.95 9.60 3.70
C SER A 55 -14.55 9.12 4.11
N HIS A 56 -14.46 7.96 4.78
CA HIS A 56 -13.17 7.37 5.12
C HIS A 56 -12.42 6.88 3.87
N HIS A 57 -13.12 6.20 2.96
CA HIS A 57 -12.53 5.78 1.68
C HIS A 57 -12.08 6.97 0.84
N ALA A 58 -12.85 8.06 0.82
CA ALA A 58 -12.47 9.30 0.11
C ALA A 58 -11.19 9.90 0.66
N ARG A 59 -10.98 9.83 1.99
CA ARG A 59 -9.77 10.29 2.66
C ARG A 59 -8.56 9.49 2.18
N ILE A 60 -8.69 8.18 2.08
CA ILE A 60 -7.62 7.31 1.62
C ILE A 60 -7.31 7.57 0.14
N VAL A 61 -8.35 7.71 -0.70
CA VAL A 61 -8.19 8.05 -2.12
C VAL A 61 -7.40 9.35 -2.29
N ARG A 62 -7.72 10.37 -1.47
CA ARG A 62 -7.00 11.65 -1.51
C ARG A 62 -5.52 11.45 -1.19
N PHE A 63 -5.20 10.67 -0.17
CA PHE A 63 -3.82 10.37 0.19
C PHE A 63 -3.08 9.70 -0.98
N LEU A 64 -3.69 8.70 -1.60
CA LEU A 64 -3.09 7.99 -2.72
C LEU A 64 -2.79 8.93 -3.89
N ARG A 65 -3.70 9.85 -4.18
CA ARG A 65 -3.54 10.82 -5.27
C ARG A 65 -2.48 11.87 -4.95
N GLU A 66 -2.48 12.41 -3.73
CA GLU A 66 -1.52 13.42 -3.30
C GLU A 66 -0.08 12.90 -3.34
N HIS A 67 0.11 11.62 -3.09
CA HIS A 67 1.43 11.00 -3.06
C HIS A 67 1.75 10.17 -4.31
N ASP A 68 0.92 10.27 -5.35
CA ASP A 68 1.12 9.56 -6.63
C ASP A 68 1.36 8.06 -6.43
N VAL A 69 0.60 7.44 -5.54
CA VAL A 69 0.73 6.02 -5.22
C VAL A 69 0.17 5.19 -6.36
N VAL A 70 0.97 4.27 -6.89
CA VAL A 70 0.59 3.41 -8.02
C VAL A 70 0.33 1.97 -7.62
N ALA A 71 0.71 1.57 -6.40
CA ALA A 71 0.44 0.23 -5.87
C ALA A 71 0.40 0.28 -4.36
N CYS A 72 -0.38 -0.61 -3.75
CA CYS A 72 -0.43 -0.81 -2.31
C CYS A 72 0.02 -2.23 -1.98
N VAL A 73 0.78 -2.38 -0.90
CA VAL A 73 1.18 -3.68 -0.36
C VAL A 73 0.51 -3.82 1.00
N ALA A 74 -0.26 -4.88 1.22
CA ALA A 74 -0.96 -5.06 2.49
C ALA A 74 -1.24 -6.53 2.77
N THR A 75 -1.42 -6.84 4.04
CA THR A 75 -1.83 -8.18 4.48
C THR A 75 -3.34 -8.36 4.30
N HIS A 76 -4.10 -7.33 4.66
CA HIS A 76 -5.55 -7.40 4.65
C HIS A 76 -6.16 -6.06 4.27
N ALA A 77 -7.21 -6.09 3.45
CA ALA A 77 -8.03 -4.93 3.13
C ALA A 77 -9.49 -5.39 3.02
N GLY A 78 -10.42 -4.61 3.57
CA GLY A 78 -11.84 -4.88 3.47
C GLY A 78 -12.34 -4.82 2.02
N ILE A 79 -13.50 -5.42 1.77
CA ILE A 79 -14.07 -5.49 0.42
C ILE A 79 -14.27 -4.10 -0.18
N GLY A 80 -14.77 -3.13 0.61
CA GLY A 80 -14.96 -1.76 0.13
C GLY A 80 -13.65 -1.11 -0.30
N MET A 81 -12.57 -1.33 0.45
CA MET A 81 -11.25 -0.82 0.11
C MET A 81 -10.70 -1.49 -1.15
N GLN A 82 -10.88 -2.81 -1.27
CA GLN A 82 -10.46 -3.53 -2.46
C GLN A 82 -11.15 -2.98 -3.72
N ARG A 83 -12.46 -2.71 -3.64
CA ARG A 83 -13.22 -2.13 -4.75
C ARG A 83 -12.75 -0.72 -5.08
N THR A 84 -12.45 0.08 -4.06
CA THR A 84 -11.95 1.44 -4.24
C THR A 84 -10.61 1.44 -4.96
N LEU A 85 -9.68 0.59 -4.55
CA LEU A 85 -8.38 0.46 -5.20
C LEU A 85 -8.51 -0.03 -6.63
N ALA A 86 -9.38 -1.00 -6.87
CA ALA A 86 -9.63 -1.52 -8.21
C ALA A 86 -10.17 -0.42 -9.14
N ALA A 87 -11.09 0.41 -8.66
CA ALA A 87 -11.64 1.52 -9.43
C ALA A 87 -10.57 2.56 -9.81
N LEU A 88 -9.59 2.76 -8.94
CA LEU A 88 -8.46 3.66 -9.19
C LEU A 88 -7.36 3.01 -10.04
N LYS A 89 -7.49 1.72 -10.33
CA LYS A 89 -6.45 0.92 -11.02
C LYS A 89 -5.14 0.89 -10.23
N VAL A 90 -5.25 0.88 -8.90
CA VAL A 90 -4.13 0.72 -7.98
C VAL A 90 -4.12 -0.74 -7.52
N PRO A 91 -3.16 -1.56 -7.97
CA PRO A 91 -3.12 -2.96 -7.56
C PRO A 91 -2.83 -3.09 -6.07
N LEU A 92 -3.45 -4.09 -5.45
CA LEU A 92 -3.20 -4.47 -4.07
C LEU A 92 -2.37 -5.75 -4.08
N LEU A 93 -1.12 -5.64 -3.66
CA LEU A 93 -0.17 -6.74 -3.64
C LEU A 93 -0.05 -7.29 -2.22
N PRO A 94 0.15 -8.61 -2.07
CA PRO A 94 0.22 -9.19 -0.73
C PRO A 94 1.52 -8.82 -0.01
N ALA A 95 1.40 -8.50 1.28
CA ALA A 95 2.53 -8.35 2.18
C ALA A 95 2.81 -9.71 2.80
N THR A 96 3.92 -10.35 2.42
CA THR A 96 4.21 -11.73 2.81
C THR A 96 5.38 -11.83 3.79
N LEU A 97 6.05 -10.73 4.10
CA LEU A 97 7.18 -10.68 5.03
C LEU A 97 6.87 -9.76 6.20
N PRO A 98 7.45 -10.02 7.39
CA PRO A 98 7.14 -9.23 8.59
C PRO A 98 7.59 -7.77 8.51
N HIS A 99 8.74 -7.49 7.91
CA HIS A 99 9.28 -6.15 7.78
C HIS A 99 8.72 -5.44 6.55
N ALA A 100 8.27 -4.19 6.73
CA ALA A 100 7.59 -3.46 5.68
C ALA A 100 8.48 -3.23 4.45
N ARG A 101 9.73 -2.84 4.64
CA ARG A 101 10.64 -2.61 3.50
C ARG A 101 10.87 -3.87 2.68
N GLU A 102 11.15 -4.97 3.36
CA GLU A 102 11.36 -6.26 2.70
C GLU A 102 10.09 -6.72 1.99
N SER A 103 8.93 -6.48 2.61
CA SER A 103 7.65 -6.85 2.03
C SER A 103 7.36 -6.09 0.75
N VAL A 104 7.65 -4.79 0.71
CA VAL A 104 7.51 -3.98 -0.50
C VAL A 104 8.42 -4.49 -1.61
N GLU A 105 9.70 -4.69 -1.30
CA GLU A 105 10.65 -5.16 -2.32
C GLU A 105 10.28 -6.54 -2.84
N HIS A 106 9.90 -7.45 -1.95
CA HIS A 106 9.46 -8.79 -2.35
C HIS A 106 8.23 -8.73 -3.26
N ALA A 107 7.22 -7.93 -2.88
CA ALA A 107 6.00 -7.80 -3.66
C ALA A 107 6.27 -7.20 -5.05
N MET A 108 7.12 -6.17 -5.12
CA MET A 108 7.40 -5.48 -6.38
C MET A 108 8.28 -6.32 -7.31
N VAL A 109 9.28 -7.01 -6.77
CA VAL A 109 10.11 -7.92 -7.56
C VAL A 109 9.27 -9.08 -8.08
N SER A 110 8.39 -9.65 -7.27
CA SER A 110 7.51 -10.74 -7.69
C SER A 110 6.53 -10.29 -8.78
N ALA A 111 5.94 -9.10 -8.62
CA ALA A 111 5.03 -8.54 -9.62
C ALA A 111 5.75 -8.27 -10.95
N TYR A 112 6.97 -7.73 -10.89
CA TYR A 112 7.79 -7.49 -12.08
C TYR A 112 8.16 -8.81 -12.77
N ALA A 113 8.56 -9.82 -12.02
CA ALA A 113 8.92 -11.13 -12.56
C ALA A 113 7.72 -11.79 -13.25
N ASP A 114 6.52 -11.71 -12.64
CA ASP A 114 5.29 -12.26 -13.22
C ASP A 114 4.95 -11.56 -14.54
N THR A 115 5.02 -10.24 -14.58
CA THR A 115 4.78 -9.46 -15.81
C THR A 115 5.76 -9.82 -16.90
N LYS A 116 7.04 -9.91 -16.55
CA LYS A 116 8.09 -10.25 -17.50
C LYS A 116 7.92 -11.69 -18.01
N GLY A 117 7.61 -12.62 -17.12
CA GLY A 117 7.34 -14.01 -17.52
C GLY A 117 6.16 -14.13 -18.46
N THR A 118 5.10 -13.34 -18.24
CA THR A 118 3.94 -13.31 -19.11
C THR A 118 4.29 -12.77 -20.51
N GLU A 119 5.14 -11.77 -20.58
CA GLU A 119 5.58 -11.20 -21.87
C GLU A 119 6.42 -12.18 -22.68
N GLU A 120 7.20 -13.00 -22.04
CA GLU A 120 8.05 -13.99 -22.67
C GLU A 120 7.29 -15.22 -23.15
N SER A 121 6.11 -15.44 -22.64
CA SER A 121 5.29 -16.59 -22.99
C SER A 121 4.28 -16.26 -24.09
#